data_31eb0d946ed8c797ff6a079224011de0
#
_entry.id   31eb0d946ed8c797ff6a079224011de0
#
_cell.length_a   1.000
_cell.length_b   1.000
_cell.length_c   1.000
_cell.angle_alpha   90.00
_cell.angle_beta   90.00
_cell.angle_gamma   90.00
#
_symmetry.space_group_name_H-M   'P 1'
#
loop_
_entity.id
_entity.type
_entity.pdbx_description
1 polymer ?
#
loop_
_entity_poly.entity_id
_entity_poly.type
_entity_poly.pdbx_seq_one_letter_code
_entity_poly.pdbx_strand_id
1 'polypeptide(L)'
;IDNSLRFNDGDSPQLNLANVGTVTNNKIFTYSVWIKKSSIESANQSIISAESGNNRSQLLFRSGSNDAIRIVETSDAYTSFNTLLTTAALFRDPSAWYHIVLSYDSTDGTAGNRVKIYVNSVLQTLSGTTADEDFTTPFNEESYNLDIGHLNNSEFLDGYMSDAHLIDGQALTPTSFGETNDNGVWIPKKYTGSYGLNGFKLEFKQTGTGTNASGMGADTSGNTHHYAP
;
A
#
# COMPACT_ATOMS: atom_id res chain seq x y z
N ILE A 1 2.75 -9.80 -15.11
CA ILE A 1 2.41 -8.35 -15.00
C ILE A 1 2.17 -7.85 -16.41
N ASP A 2 0.93 -7.46 -16.68
CA ASP A 2 0.51 -7.05 -18.01
C ASP A 2 0.65 -5.52 -18.22
N ASN A 3 0.42 -4.74 -17.18
CA ASN A 3 0.51 -3.28 -17.20
C ASN A 3 1.21 -2.77 -15.95
N SER A 4 1.84 -1.61 -16.05
CA SER A 4 2.43 -0.90 -14.92
C SER A 4 2.44 0.60 -15.15
N LEU A 5 2.38 1.38 -14.07
CA LEU A 5 2.57 2.82 -14.09
C LEU A 5 3.98 3.15 -13.59
N ARG A 6 4.70 4.01 -14.32
CA ARG A 6 5.99 4.56 -13.91
C ARG A 6 5.77 5.73 -12.97
N PHE A 7 6.43 5.68 -11.82
CA PHE A 7 6.63 6.80 -10.91
C PHE A 7 8.09 7.25 -11.04
N ASN A 8 8.31 8.52 -11.35
CA ASN A 8 9.64 9.10 -11.48
C ASN A 8 9.78 10.24 -10.47
N ASP A 9 10.51 10.03 -9.40
CA ASP A 9 10.62 10.96 -8.26
C ASP A 9 11.00 12.38 -8.66
N GLY A 10 11.80 12.54 -9.74
CA GLY A 10 12.16 13.85 -10.31
C GLY A 10 10.98 14.64 -10.90
N ASP A 11 9.86 14.00 -11.21
CA ASP A 11 8.66 14.62 -11.78
C ASP A 11 7.55 14.82 -10.73
N SER A 12 7.81 14.49 -9.45
CA SER A 12 6.83 14.52 -8.35
C SER A 12 5.55 13.73 -8.67
N PRO A 13 5.67 12.44 -9.04
CA PRO A 13 4.54 11.63 -9.48
C PRO A 13 3.62 11.29 -8.30
N GLN A 14 2.32 11.42 -8.53
CA GLN A 14 1.33 11.15 -7.50
C GLN A 14 0.02 10.64 -8.10
N LEU A 15 -0.70 9.84 -7.32
CA LEU A 15 -2.09 9.52 -7.55
C LEU A 15 -2.87 9.81 -6.28
N ASN A 16 -3.87 10.68 -6.35
CA ASN A 16 -4.61 11.16 -5.18
C ASN A 16 -6.07 10.73 -5.22
N LEU A 17 -6.57 10.23 -4.10
CA LEU A 17 -8.00 10.06 -3.84
C LEU A 17 -8.38 10.96 -2.66
N ALA A 18 -9.03 12.08 -2.94
CA ALA A 18 -9.48 13.00 -1.90
C ALA A 18 -10.74 12.47 -1.22
N ASN A 19 -10.77 12.57 0.11
CA ASN A 19 -11.93 12.24 0.94
C ASN A 19 -12.47 10.84 0.70
N VAL A 20 -11.76 9.85 1.21
CA VAL A 20 -12.26 8.48 1.29
C VAL A 20 -13.69 8.46 1.85
N GLY A 21 -14.58 7.77 1.16
CA GLY A 21 -15.98 7.66 1.54
C GLY A 21 -16.23 6.66 2.68
N THR A 22 -17.48 6.22 2.80
CA THR A 22 -17.89 5.23 3.81
C THR A 22 -17.05 3.95 3.70
N VAL A 23 -16.61 3.45 4.84
CA VAL A 23 -15.79 2.24 4.94
C VAL A 23 -16.60 1.07 5.50
N THR A 24 -16.23 -0.15 5.14
CA THR A 24 -16.83 -1.38 5.70
C THR A 24 -16.34 -1.59 7.13
N ASN A 25 -15.03 -1.47 7.35
CA ASN A 25 -14.42 -1.62 8.66
C ASN A 25 -13.07 -0.90 8.72
N ASN A 26 -12.99 0.17 9.49
CA ASN A 26 -11.79 1.00 9.63
C ASN A 26 -10.67 0.40 10.51
N LYS A 27 -10.84 -0.84 10.97
CA LYS A 27 -9.86 -1.58 11.77
C LYS A 27 -9.24 -2.75 11.02
N ILE A 28 -9.82 -3.14 9.88
CA ILE A 28 -9.42 -4.32 9.11
C ILE A 28 -9.31 -3.97 7.63
N PHE A 29 -8.15 -4.23 7.04
CA PHE A 29 -7.95 -4.06 5.59
C PHE A 29 -6.78 -4.90 5.07
N THR A 30 -6.69 -5.00 3.76
CA THR A 30 -5.51 -5.53 3.07
C THR A 30 -5.10 -4.58 1.94
N TYR A 31 -3.82 -4.23 1.88
CA TYR A 31 -3.24 -3.59 0.71
C TYR A 31 -2.28 -4.54 0.01
N SER A 32 -2.42 -4.69 -1.29
CA SER A 32 -1.59 -5.57 -2.13
C SER A 32 -1.13 -4.81 -3.36
N VAL A 33 0.16 -4.89 -3.69
CA VAL A 33 0.74 -4.22 -4.86
C VAL A 33 1.99 -4.93 -5.35
N TRP A 34 2.19 -4.93 -6.67
CA TRP A 34 3.46 -5.31 -7.28
C TRP A 34 4.29 -4.05 -7.53
N ILE A 35 5.53 -4.03 -7.04
CA ILE A 35 6.44 -2.89 -7.15
C ILE A 35 7.77 -3.35 -7.72
N LYS A 36 8.32 -2.56 -8.63
CA LYS A 36 9.71 -2.64 -9.07
C LYS A 36 10.36 -1.29 -8.84
N LYS A 37 11.40 -1.25 -8.02
CA LYS A 37 12.17 -0.01 -7.77
C LYS A 37 13.02 0.32 -9.00
N SER A 38 13.26 1.61 -9.26
CA SER A 38 14.22 2.04 -10.28
C SER A 38 15.60 2.28 -9.70
N SER A 39 15.67 2.60 -8.42
CA SER A 39 16.90 3.00 -7.74
C SER A 39 16.91 2.58 -6.26
N ILE A 40 18.08 2.62 -5.66
CA ILE A 40 18.28 2.50 -4.22
C ILE A 40 18.55 3.91 -3.72
N GLU A 41 17.51 4.55 -3.16
CA GLU A 41 17.55 5.95 -2.78
C GLU A 41 18.01 6.17 -1.33
N SER A 42 18.57 7.36 -1.08
CA SER A 42 18.86 7.83 0.27
C SER A 42 17.64 8.45 0.98
N ALA A 43 16.55 8.69 0.26
CA ALA A 43 15.28 9.20 0.77
C ALA A 43 14.25 8.09 1.00
N ASN A 44 13.26 8.34 1.85
CA ASN A 44 12.07 7.50 1.95
C ASN A 44 11.30 7.52 0.61
N GLN A 45 10.71 6.39 0.24
CA GLN A 45 9.84 6.27 -0.92
C GLN A 45 8.48 5.72 -0.49
N SER A 46 7.46 6.54 -0.53
CA SER A 46 6.10 6.16 -0.14
C SER A 46 5.47 5.24 -1.17
N ILE A 47 4.88 4.16 -0.71
CA ILE A 47 4.10 3.22 -1.55
C ILE A 47 2.65 3.67 -1.56
N ILE A 48 2.07 3.82 -0.37
CA ILE A 48 0.73 4.34 -0.14
C ILE A 48 0.75 5.11 1.18
N SER A 49 0.01 6.20 1.23
CA SER A 49 -0.17 7.00 2.44
C SER A 49 -1.61 7.47 2.59
N ALA A 50 -1.98 7.76 3.81
CA ALA A 50 -3.25 8.39 4.15
C ALA A 50 -3.01 9.49 5.17
N GLU A 51 -3.62 10.66 4.98
CA GLU A 51 -3.49 11.74 5.96
C GLU A 51 -4.76 12.59 6.10
N SER A 52 -4.98 13.08 7.31
CA SER A 52 -5.95 14.13 7.63
C SER A 52 -5.42 14.91 8.83
N GLY A 53 -5.10 16.18 8.63
CA GLY A 53 -4.47 17.01 9.68
C GLY A 53 -3.12 16.46 10.11
N ASN A 54 -2.99 16.12 11.39
CA ASN A 54 -1.76 15.56 11.97
C ASN A 54 -1.73 14.01 12.00
N ASN A 55 -2.86 13.37 11.65
CA ASN A 55 -2.96 11.91 11.62
C ASN A 55 -2.53 11.40 10.25
N ARG A 56 -1.70 10.39 10.25
CA ARG A 56 -1.25 9.77 9.00
C ARG A 56 -0.87 8.31 9.17
N SER A 57 -1.01 7.59 8.07
CA SER A 57 -0.48 6.24 7.89
C SER A 57 0.34 6.20 6.62
N GLN A 58 1.43 5.43 6.62
CA GLN A 58 2.29 5.29 5.46
C GLN A 58 2.91 3.89 5.41
N LEU A 59 2.86 3.27 4.25
CA LEU A 59 3.68 2.12 3.88
C LEU A 59 4.77 2.61 2.92
N LEU A 60 6.03 2.33 3.23
CA LEU A 60 7.16 2.93 2.50
C LEU A 60 8.38 2.01 2.42
N PHE A 61 9.27 2.26 1.46
CA PHE A 61 10.67 1.86 1.54
C PHE A 61 11.43 2.92 2.34
N ARG A 62 12.09 2.46 3.41
CA ARG A 62 12.79 3.36 4.34
C ARG A 62 14.13 3.78 3.78
N SER A 63 14.45 5.07 3.89
CA SER A 63 15.77 5.65 3.61
C SER A 63 16.87 5.21 4.59
N GLY A 64 18.08 5.65 4.31
CA GLY A 64 19.19 5.58 5.26
C GLY A 64 19.79 4.19 5.38
N SER A 65 20.23 3.63 4.27
CA SER A 65 21.02 2.40 4.14
C SER A 65 20.25 1.09 4.04
N ASN A 66 18.96 1.05 4.20
CA ASN A 66 18.34 -0.24 4.48
C ASN A 66 17.30 -0.71 3.47
N ASP A 67 16.62 0.15 2.71
CA ASP A 67 15.51 -0.27 1.81
C ASP A 67 14.59 -1.33 2.43
N ALA A 68 14.43 -1.28 3.75
CA ALA A 68 13.46 -2.08 4.47
C ALA A 68 12.05 -1.53 4.20
N ILE A 69 11.05 -2.39 4.23
CA ILE A 69 9.67 -1.93 4.20
C ILE A 69 9.26 -1.55 5.63
N ARG A 70 8.61 -0.38 5.75
CA ARG A 70 8.09 0.13 7.01
C ARG A 70 6.63 0.47 6.87
N ILE A 71 5.83 0.16 7.90
CA ILE A 71 4.55 0.79 8.16
C ILE A 71 4.70 1.74 9.34
N VAL A 72 4.15 2.94 9.20
CA VAL A 72 4.08 3.94 10.27
C VAL A 72 2.67 4.50 10.35
N GLU A 73 2.14 4.62 11.56
CA GLU A 73 0.87 5.29 11.85
C GLU A 73 1.07 6.20 13.04
N THR A 74 0.66 7.45 12.91
CA THR A 74 0.84 8.47 13.94
C THR A 74 -0.37 9.38 14.02
N SER A 75 -0.72 9.80 15.23
CA SER A 75 -1.83 10.73 15.51
C SER A 75 -1.38 12.17 15.74
N ASP A 76 -0.07 12.44 15.88
CA ASP A 76 0.45 13.73 16.34
C ASP A 76 1.68 14.19 15.54
N ALA A 77 1.59 14.20 14.23
CA ALA A 77 2.68 14.67 13.36
C ALA A 77 4.06 14.07 13.73
N TYR A 78 4.11 12.73 13.95
CA TYR A 78 5.31 11.95 14.33
C TYR A 78 5.83 12.13 15.76
N THR A 79 5.07 12.72 16.67
CA THR A 79 5.45 12.78 18.09
C THR A 79 5.03 11.53 18.86
N SER A 80 4.01 10.80 18.37
CA SER A 80 3.49 9.57 18.94
C SER A 80 3.16 8.56 17.84
N PHE A 81 3.60 7.32 18.01
CA PHE A 81 3.42 6.24 17.03
C PHE A 81 2.48 5.17 17.59
N ASN A 82 1.34 4.98 16.92
CA ASN A 82 0.46 3.83 17.16
C ASN A 82 1.03 2.56 16.53
N THR A 83 1.60 2.71 15.32
CA THR A 83 2.30 1.62 14.63
C THR A 83 3.63 2.15 14.10
N LEU A 84 4.70 1.42 14.35
CA LEU A 84 6.03 1.67 13.78
C LEU A 84 6.75 0.35 13.61
N LEU A 85 6.48 -0.37 12.53
CA LEU A 85 7.04 -1.68 12.26
C LEU A 85 7.91 -1.65 11.01
N THR A 86 9.08 -2.29 11.10
CA THR A 86 10.05 -2.35 10.00
C THR A 86 10.45 -3.80 9.76
N THR A 87 10.55 -4.21 8.49
CA THR A 87 11.05 -5.54 8.12
C THR A 87 12.52 -5.71 8.45
N ALA A 88 12.91 -6.91 8.85
CA ALA A 88 14.33 -7.26 8.99
C ALA A 88 15.00 -7.44 7.62
N ALA A 89 14.25 -7.86 6.61
CA ALA A 89 14.75 -8.02 5.24
C ALA A 89 14.86 -6.66 4.52
N LEU A 90 15.76 -6.60 3.55
CA LEU A 90 16.09 -5.42 2.75
C LEU A 90 15.79 -5.69 1.27
N PHE A 91 15.17 -4.74 0.57
CA PHE A 91 14.66 -4.91 -0.78
C PHE A 91 15.42 -4.00 -1.76
N ARG A 92 16.63 -4.46 -2.17
CA ARG A 92 17.63 -3.66 -2.88
C ARG A 92 17.85 -4.05 -4.34
N ASP A 93 17.08 -4.99 -4.86
CA ASP A 93 17.22 -5.39 -6.25
C ASP A 93 16.27 -4.59 -7.16
N PRO A 94 16.77 -3.59 -7.92
CA PRO A 94 15.95 -2.81 -8.83
C PRO A 94 15.55 -3.58 -10.10
N SER A 95 16.10 -4.78 -10.32
CA SER A 95 15.71 -5.66 -11.42
C SER A 95 14.47 -6.51 -11.10
N ALA A 96 14.20 -6.73 -9.80
CA ALA A 96 13.14 -7.60 -9.33
C ALA A 96 11.80 -6.87 -9.16
N TRP A 97 10.71 -7.60 -9.42
CA TRP A 97 9.38 -7.25 -8.94
C TRP A 97 9.18 -7.84 -7.54
N TYR A 98 8.68 -7.01 -6.65
CA TYR A 98 8.26 -7.39 -5.30
C TYR A 98 6.73 -7.33 -5.20
N HIS A 99 6.11 -8.45 -4.85
CA HIS A 99 4.70 -8.47 -4.45
C HIS A 99 4.63 -8.18 -2.95
N ILE A 100 4.14 -7.00 -2.59
CA ILE A 100 4.01 -6.57 -1.20
C ILE A 100 2.55 -6.70 -0.79
N VAL A 101 2.28 -7.40 0.32
CA VAL A 101 0.94 -7.47 0.92
C VAL A 101 1.04 -7.03 2.38
N LEU A 102 0.31 -5.98 2.71
CA LEU A 102 0.05 -5.53 4.08
C LEU A 102 -1.32 -6.06 4.49
N SER A 103 -1.36 -6.98 5.44
CA SER A 103 -2.59 -7.50 6.06
C SER A 103 -2.73 -6.90 7.45
N TYR A 104 -3.81 -6.18 7.69
CA TYR A 104 -4.04 -5.41 8.90
C TYR A 104 -5.36 -5.80 9.55
N ASP A 105 -5.30 -6.14 10.85
CA ASP A 105 -6.46 -6.44 11.69
C ASP A 105 -6.15 -6.01 13.12
N SER A 106 -6.50 -4.78 13.48
CA SER A 106 -6.26 -4.29 14.85
C SER A 106 -7.18 -4.93 15.88
N THR A 107 -8.22 -5.65 15.46
CA THR A 107 -9.15 -6.33 16.39
C THR A 107 -8.60 -7.65 16.94
N ASP A 108 -7.49 -8.17 16.37
CA ASP A 108 -6.86 -9.40 16.87
C ASP A 108 -6.31 -9.18 18.29
N GLY A 109 -6.77 -9.98 19.25
CA GLY A 109 -6.34 -9.91 20.66
C GLY A 109 -4.83 -10.19 20.84
N THR A 110 -4.18 -10.80 19.86
CA THR A 110 -2.73 -11.08 19.87
C THR A 110 -1.98 -10.00 19.08
N ALA A 111 -1.26 -9.13 19.77
CA ALA A 111 -0.57 -7.99 19.20
C ALA A 111 0.27 -8.31 17.95
N GLY A 112 1.00 -9.44 17.95
CA GLY A 112 1.83 -9.87 16.81
C GLY A 112 1.04 -10.31 15.57
N ASN A 113 -0.27 -10.44 15.66
CA ASN A 113 -1.15 -10.79 14.53
C ASN A 113 -1.77 -9.58 13.86
N ARG A 114 -1.80 -8.41 14.50
CA ARG A 114 -2.53 -7.22 14.04
C ARG A 114 -1.98 -6.65 12.75
N VAL A 115 -0.66 -6.74 12.54
CA VAL A 115 0.00 -6.21 11.35
C VAL A 115 0.94 -7.26 10.77
N LYS A 116 0.73 -7.65 9.53
CA LYS A 116 1.57 -8.62 8.81
C LYS A 116 1.98 -8.04 7.47
N ILE A 117 3.27 -8.08 7.17
CA ILE A 117 3.81 -7.72 5.86
C ILE A 117 4.36 -8.99 5.21
N TYR A 118 3.94 -9.23 3.99
CA TYR A 118 4.46 -10.31 3.16
C TYR A 118 5.16 -9.72 1.95
N VAL A 119 6.25 -10.36 1.52
CA VAL A 119 6.92 -10.04 0.26
C VAL A 119 7.10 -11.35 -0.53
N ASN A 120 6.60 -11.38 -1.75
CA ASN A 120 6.60 -12.56 -2.62
C ASN A 120 6.09 -13.82 -1.89
N SER A 121 4.93 -13.70 -1.22
CA SER A 121 4.27 -14.68 -0.37
C SER A 121 4.95 -15.03 0.96
N VAL A 122 6.13 -14.52 1.23
CA VAL A 122 6.87 -14.83 2.47
C VAL A 122 6.54 -13.80 3.56
N LEU A 123 6.05 -14.29 4.71
CA LEU A 123 5.81 -13.47 5.90
C LEU A 123 7.13 -12.89 6.40
N GLN A 124 7.17 -11.57 6.60
CA GLN A 124 8.36 -10.85 7.05
C GLN A 124 8.45 -10.81 8.57
N THR A 125 9.67 -10.92 9.08
CA THR A 125 9.95 -10.62 10.49
C THR A 125 9.91 -9.11 10.67
N LEU A 126 9.05 -8.63 11.57
CA LEU A 126 8.87 -7.22 11.88
C LEU A 126 9.45 -6.89 13.25
N SER A 127 9.97 -5.67 13.40
CA SER A 127 10.44 -5.13 14.67
C SER A 127 9.92 -3.71 14.87
N GLY A 128 9.60 -3.37 16.12
CA GLY A 128 9.09 -2.06 16.49
C GLY A 128 7.78 -2.12 17.28
N THR A 129 6.98 -1.06 17.21
CA THR A 129 5.69 -0.92 17.90
C THR A 129 4.57 -1.38 16.97
N THR A 130 3.76 -2.34 17.41
CA THR A 130 2.58 -2.80 16.67
C THR A 130 1.35 -1.95 17.03
N ALA A 131 0.34 -1.97 16.18
CA ALA A 131 -0.93 -1.29 16.43
C ALA A 131 -1.56 -1.68 17.77
N ASP A 132 -2.16 -0.71 18.44
CA ASP A 132 -3.01 -0.98 19.59
C ASP A 132 -4.24 -1.81 19.18
N GLU A 133 -4.81 -2.55 20.15
CA GLU A 133 -6.06 -3.27 19.92
C GLU A 133 -7.17 -2.28 19.62
N ASP A 134 -7.99 -2.62 18.64
CA ASP A 134 -9.09 -1.79 18.17
C ASP A 134 -8.69 -0.41 17.59
N PHE A 135 -7.42 -0.21 17.24
CA PHE A 135 -6.97 1.04 16.61
C PHE A 135 -7.63 1.24 15.25
N THR A 136 -8.19 2.44 15.04
CA THR A 136 -8.72 2.88 13.75
C THR A 136 -7.60 3.39 12.86
N THR A 137 -7.37 2.73 11.73
CA THR A 137 -6.27 3.08 10.83
C THR A 137 -6.64 4.19 9.86
N PRO A 138 -5.82 5.23 9.69
CA PRO A 138 -6.01 6.24 8.64
C PRO A 138 -6.09 5.69 7.22
N PHE A 139 -5.48 4.53 6.92
CA PHE A 139 -5.58 3.91 5.60
C PHE A 139 -7.01 3.53 5.18
N ASN A 140 -7.90 3.33 6.13
CA ASN A 140 -9.27 2.92 5.88
C ASN A 140 -10.25 3.68 6.78
N GLU A 141 -10.15 5.00 6.79
CA GLU A 141 -10.96 5.91 7.60
C GLU A 141 -11.66 6.94 6.70
N GLU A 142 -12.92 7.28 7.01
CA GLU A 142 -13.68 8.29 6.28
C GLU A 142 -13.00 9.66 6.32
N SER A 143 -13.10 10.40 5.23
CA SER A 143 -12.60 11.78 5.11
C SER A 143 -11.07 11.93 5.12
N TYR A 144 -10.32 10.82 5.08
CA TYR A 144 -8.88 10.88 4.82
C TYR A 144 -8.59 10.96 3.32
N ASN A 145 -7.51 11.62 2.96
CA ASN A 145 -6.95 11.50 1.61
C ASN A 145 -6.13 10.22 1.56
N LEU A 146 -6.20 9.52 0.44
CA LEU A 146 -5.42 8.31 0.21
C LEU A 146 -4.57 8.52 -1.03
N ASP A 147 -3.25 8.47 -0.84
CA ASP A 147 -2.28 8.83 -1.86
C ASP A 147 -1.38 7.64 -2.21
N ILE A 148 -1.06 7.49 -3.48
CA ILE A 148 -0.18 6.43 -3.98
C ILE A 148 1.07 7.06 -4.59
N GLY A 149 2.24 6.56 -4.18
CA GLY A 149 3.54 6.97 -4.71
C GLY A 149 4.13 8.20 -4.06
N HIS A 150 3.48 8.79 -3.05
CA HIS A 150 4.02 9.93 -2.31
C HIS A 150 3.42 10.05 -0.90
N LEU A 151 3.96 10.96 -0.09
CA LEU A 151 3.39 11.47 1.15
C LEU A 151 3.49 12.99 1.15
N ASN A 152 2.34 13.68 1.20
CA ASN A 152 2.29 15.15 1.35
C ASN A 152 3.25 15.90 0.41
N ASN A 153 3.17 15.63 -0.89
CA ASN A 153 4.06 16.20 -1.92
C ASN A 153 5.56 16.00 -1.63
N SER A 154 5.90 14.91 -0.98
CA SER A 154 7.27 14.50 -0.67
C SER A 154 7.40 12.98 -0.67
N GLU A 155 8.59 12.47 -0.41
CA GLU A 155 8.85 11.02 -0.32
C GLU A 155 8.34 10.25 -1.55
N PHE A 156 8.54 10.81 -2.73
CA PHE A 156 8.06 10.24 -3.99
C PHE A 156 8.69 8.87 -4.26
N LEU A 157 7.88 7.95 -4.79
CA LEU A 157 8.37 6.67 -5.27
C LEU A 157 9.15 6.85 -6.57
N ASP A 158 10.29 6.18 -6.69
CA ASP A 158 11.01 5.99 -7.95
C ASP A 158 10.95 4.52 -8.37
N GLY A 159 10.04 4.20 -9.30
CA GLY A 159 9.79 2.82 -9.68
C GLY A 159 8.56 2.62 -10.54
N TYR A 160 8.08 1.41 -10.53
CA TYR A 160 6.89 0.97 -11.24
C TYR A 160 5.94 0.29 -10.26
N MET A 161 4.64 0.54 -10.41
CA MET A 161 3.59 -0.20 -9.72
C MET A 161 2.70 -0.92 -10.70
N SER A 162 2.19 -2.07 -10.28
CA SER A 162 1.21 -2.88 -11.01
C SER A 162 0.22 -3.51 -10.04
N ASP A 163 -1.01 -3.72 -10.49
CA ASP A 163 -2.06 -4.43 -9.75
C ASP A 163 -2.15 -4.01 -8.27
N ALA A 164 -2.43 -2.73 -8.03
CA ALA A 164 -2.63 -2.22 -6.67
C ALA A 164 -4.08 -2.47 -6.22
N HIS A 165 -4.23 -3.09 -5.05
CA HIS A 165 -5.53 -3.41 -4.45
C HIS A 165 -5.59 -2.90 -3.02
N LEU A 166 -6.70 -2.25 -2.65
CA LEU A 166 -7.13 -2.10 -1.26
C LEU A 166 -8.39 -2.94 -1.06
N ILE A 167 -8.40 -3.79 -0.05
CA ILE A 167 -9.56 -4.59 0.34
C ILE A 167 -10.02 -4.12 1.70
N ASP A 168 -11.17 -3.48 1.72
CA ASP A 168 -11.78 -2.93 2.93
C ASP A 168 -12.53 -4.01 3.71
N GLY A 169 -12.26 -4.12 5.01
CA GLY A 169 -12.94 -5.01 5.94
C GLY A 169 -12.42 -6.45 5.96
N GLN A 170 -11.29 -6.76 5.29
CA GLN A 170 -10.74 -8.13 5.25
C GLN A 170 -9.22 -8.12 5.42
N ALA A 171 -8.70 -8.97 6.32
CA ALA A 171 -7.27 -9.24 6.48
C ALA A 171 -6.91 -10.52 5.71
N LEU A 172 -6.44 -10.37 4.47
CA LEU A 172 -6.17 -11.45 3.53
C LEU A 172 -4.68 -11.82 3.49
N THR A 173 -4.40 -13.00 2.96
CA THR A 173 -3.03 -13.50 2.71
C THR A 173 -2.63 -13.30 1.25
N PRO A 174 -1.33 -13.38 0.90
CA PRO A 174 -0.84 -13.18 -0.47
C PRO A 174 -1.48 -14.09 -1.52
N THR A 175 -1.95 -15.28 -1.13
CA THR A 175 -2.58 -16.24 -2.04
C THR A 175 -3.91 -15.78 -2.63
N SER A 176 -4.46 -14.67 -2.12
CA SER A 176 -5.60 -13.98 -2.74
C SER A 176 -5.22 -13.23 -4.00
N PHE A 177 -3.96 -12.79 -4.13
CA PHE A 177 -3.47 -11.88 -5.18
C PHE A 177 -2.33 -12.46 -6.02
N GLY A 178 -1.81 -13.60 -5.61
CA GLY A 178 -0.71 -14.28 -6.30
C GLY A 178 -0.79 -15.79 -6.14
N GLU A 179 -0.05 -16.49 -6.97
CA GLU A 179 0.10 -17.94 -6.94
C GLU A 179 1.49 -18.35 -7.43
N THR A 180 1.91 -19.57 -7.09
CA THR A 180 3.14 -20.14 -7.61
C THR A 180 2.82 -20.91 -8.87
N ASN A 181 3.48 -20.58 -9.99
CA ASN A 181 3.32 -21.30 -11.24
C ASN A 181 4.07 -22.66 -11.23
N ASP A 182 3.91 -23.45 -12.28
CA ASP A 182 4.50 -24.78 -12.43
C ASP A 182 6.06 -24.77 -12.36
N ASN A 183 6.68 -23.62 -12.60
CA ASN A 183 8.14 -23.44 -12.52
C ASN A 183 8.61 -22.97 -11.13
N GLY A 184 7.71 -22.90 -10.14
CA GLY A 184 8.03 -22.43 -8.79
C GLY A 184 8.15 -20.91 -8.65
N VAL A 185 7.74 -20.14 -9.67
CA VAL A 185 7.80 -18.67 -9.65
C VAL A 185 6.50 -18.10 -9.10
N TRP A 186 6.59 -17.13 -8.17
CA TRP A 186 5.45 -16.38 -7.66
C TRP A 186 4.98 -15.37 -8.71
N ILE A 187 3.73 -15.46 -9.12
CA ILE A 187 3.13 -14.65 -10.20
C ILE A 187 1.81 -14.00 -9.74
N PRO A 188 1.37 -12.91 -10.38
CA PRO A 188 0.06 -12.31 -10.13
C PRO A 188 -1.08 -13.27 -10.38
N LYS A 189 -2.12 -13.18 -9.54
CA LYS A 189 -3.38 -13.90 -9.65
C LYS A 189 -4.53 -12.90 -9.56
N LYS A 190 -5.56 -13.09 -10.37
CA LYS A 190 -6.75 -12.25 -10.33
C LYS A 190 -7.49 -12.42 -9.01
N TYR A 191 -7.66 -11.34 -8.26
CA TYR A 191 -8.54 -11.31 -7.09
C TYR A 191 -10.01 -11.36 -7.55
N THR A 192 -10.81 -12.20 -6.89
CA THR A 192 -12.23 -12.44 -7.21
C THR A 192 -13.17 -12.21 -6.03
N GLY A 193 -12.64 -11.76 -4.90
CA GLY A 193 -13.41 -11.43 -3.70
C GLY A 193 -14.05 -10.03 -3.76
N SER A 194 -14.73 -9.66 -2.68
CA SER A 194 -15.30 -8.32 -2.50
C SER A 194 -14.21 -7.33 -2.12
N TYR A 195 -14.29 -6.11 -2.66
CA TYR A 195 -13.41 -5.00 -2.30
C TYR A 195 -13.86 -4.24 -1.05
N GLY A 196 -15.10 -4.50 -0.55
CA GLY A 196 -15.71 -3.66 0.48
C GLY A 196 -16.16 -2.31 -0.07
N LEU A 197 -16.59 -1.38 0.80
CA LEU A 197 -17.13 -0.08 0.36
C LEU A 197 -16.04 0.88 -0.08
N ASN A 198 -14.88 0.87 0.59
CA ASN A 198 -13.75 1.77 0.32
C ASN A 198 -12.62 1.13 -0.49
N GLY A 199 -12.72 -0.15 -0.83
CA GLY A 199 -11.67 -0.84 -1.57
C GLY A 199 -11.58 -0.37 -3.03
N PHE A 200 -10.42 -0.58 -3.64
CA PHE A 200 -10.15 -0.25 -5.04
C PHE A 200 -9.25 -1.28 -5.72
N LYS A 201 -9.22 -1.24 -7.05
CA LYS A 201 -8.25 -1.92 -7.89
C LYS A 201 -7.71 -0.99 -8.97
N LEU A 202 -6.40 -0.77 -8.98
CA LEU A 202 -5.72 -0.02 -10.04
C LEU A 202 -4.90 -0.99 -10.90
N GLU A 203 -5.37 -1.20 -12.14
CA GLU A 203 -4.69 -2.08 -13.11
C GLU A 203 -3.60 -1.35 -13.90
N PHE A 204 -3.57 -0.01 -13.85
CA PHE A 204 -2.64 0.84 -14.61
C PHE A 204 -2.62 0.55 -16.12
N LYS A 205 -3.78 0.19 -16.65
CA LYS A 205 -3.96 -0.14 -18.06
C LYS A 205 -4.29 1.11 -18.89
N GLN A 206 -5.00 2.04 -18.29
CA GLN A 206 -5.44 3.27 -18.93
C GLN A 206 -4.32 4.31 -18.92
N THR A 207 -4.33 5.23 -19.89
CA THR A 207 -3.27 6.22 -20.09
C THR A 207 -3.76 7.68 -20.06
N GLY A 208 -5.05 7.90 -19.82
CA GLY A 208 -5.63 9.24 -19.71
C GLY A 208 -5.17 9.96 -18.43
N THR A 209 -5.26 11.28 -18.43
CA THR A 209 -4.90 12.13 -17.27
C THR A 209 -6.12 12.58 -16.46
N GLY A 210 -7.31 12.12 -16.78
CA GLY A 210 -8.53 12.47 -16.06
C GLY A 210 -8.83 11.55 -14.89
N THR A 211 -9.55 12.07 -13.89
CA THR A 211 -10.06 11.30 -12.74
C THR A 211 -11.35 10.56 -13.15
N ASN A 212 -11.21 9.52 -13.94
CA ASN A 212 -12.31 8.73 -14.49
C ASN A 212 -11.84 7.34 -14.96
N ALA A 213 -12.76 6.53 -15.47
CA ALA A 213 -12.48 5.16 -15.93
C ALA A 213 -11.49 5.04 -17.11
N SER A 214 -11.10 6.14 -17.76
CA SER A 214 -10.08 6.17 -18.80
C SER A 214 -8.75 6.74 -18.32
N GLY A 215 -8.67 7.22 -17.08
CA GLY A 215 -7.47 7.78 -16.48
C GLY A 215 -6.48 6.71 -16.01
N MET A 216 -5.20 7.09 -15.87
CA MET A 216 -4.17 6.16 -15.39
C MET A 216 -4.41 5.69 -13.95
N GLY A 217 -5.16 6.45 -13.14
CA GLY A 217 -5.63 6.08 -11.80
C GLY A 217 -7.04 5.46 -11.78
N ALA A 218 -7.50 4.84 -12.87
CA ALA A 218 -8.83 4.26 -12.97
C ALA A 218 -8.99 3.08 -12.01
N ASP A 219 -9.98 3.16 -11.12
CA ASP A 219 -10.42 2.04 -10.31
C ASP A 219 -11.32 1.09 -11.11
N THR A 220 -10.98 -0.19 -11.08
CA THR A 220 -11.70 -1.27 -11.76
C THR A 220 -12.34 -2.27 -10.79
N SER A 221 -12.39 -1.95 -9.49
CA SER A 221 -13.05 -2.77 -8.47
C SER A 221 -14.57 -2.81 -8.58
N GLY A 222 -15.16 -1.77 -9.18
CA GLY A 222 -16.59 -1.50 -9.21
C GLY A 222 -17.05 -0.38 -8.27
N ASN A 223 -16.18 0.08 -7.35
CA ASN A 223 -16.50 1.17 -6.41
C ASN A 223 -16.33 2.58 -7.01
N THR A 224 -15.66 2.68 -8.18
CA THR A 224 -15.41 3.95 -8.88
C THR A 224 -14.55 4.97 -8.12
N HIS A 225 -13.66 4.52 -7.25
CA HIS A 225 -12.67 5.34 -6.56
C HIS A 225 -11.49 5.68 -7.49
N HIS A 226 -11.75 6.50 -8.50
CA HIS A 226 -10.73 6.90 -9.47
C HIS A 226 -9.77 7.91 -8.85
N TYR A 227 -8.47 7.64 -8.98
CA TYR A 227 -7.39 8.50 -8.51
C TYR A 227 -7.07 9.60 -9.52
N ALA A 228 -6.87 10.82 -9.03
CA ALA A 228 -6.34 11.92 -9.82
C ALA A 228 -4.82 11.80 -9.95
N PRO A 229 -4.26 11.89 -11.16
CA PRO A 229 -2.82 11.97 -11.38
C PRO A 229 -2.25 13.36 -11.10
#